data_d96154c20cb46e2bd75c67a525311df0
#
_entry.id   d96154c20cb46e2bd75c67a525311df0
#
_cell.length_a   1.000
_cell.length_b   1.000
_cell.length_c   1.000
_cell.angle_alpha   90.00
_cell.angle_beta   90.00
_cell.angle_gamma   90.00
#
_symmetry.space_group_name_H-M   'P 1'
#
loop_
_entity.id
_entity.type
_entity.pdbx_description
1 polymer ?
#
loop_
_entity_poly.entity_id
_entity_poly.type
_entity_poly.pdbx_seq_one_letter_code
_entity_poly.pdbx_strand_id
1 'polypeptide(L)'
;MLFPTLTFGLFFLLVYAVVWAASGSNEWRKILLLVASWAFYGAWDWRFVALLIFSAFVNWAAASLISRSEEEGPRKFWVTAGVIANLAILGFFKYYDFFLEQVGLLLDQFGWHRDLPLLSIILPVGVSFFTFQGMSYMIDVYKRRVPPARLLDMTLLMSFFPHLVAGPIVRASHLIPQFRRAPKLDRGMVTMGILLIVWGLFKKAVVASWLSVNLVDPVFFDPTVRSSTDLIVAAYGYAVQIYCDFSAYSDMAIGIAALLGYRFPINFNQPYRAASLQDFWRRWHISLSSWLRDYLYISLGGNRGGLFYICRNLMITMLLGGIWHGAKWTFLIWGGLHGLVLAAERIWRDVKPEGWRGLPKPIAILLIFHIVLLGWIFFRADSFATAIAYLAGIGKLDMANAIVTPLAVALILLGMAMHFTPPRATRDMAMVLRRANPLLLGLGIGAMILVIDAMRFEGVAPFIYYQF
;
A
#
# COMPACT_ATOMS: atom_id res chain seq x y z
N MET A 1 16.56 1.04 -5.68
CA MET A 1 16.10 0.81 -7.09
C MET A 1 14.58 0.87 -7.16
N LEU A 2 13.99 1.38 -8.26
CA LEU A 2 12.53 1.40 -8.47
C LEU A 2 12.12 0.32 -9.48
N PHE A 3 10.98 -0.35 -9.27
CA PHE A 3 10.50 -1.41 -10.17
C PHE A 3 10.36 -0.99 -11.64
N PRO A 4 9.80 0.18 -11.97
CA PRO A 4 9.63 0.57 -13.37
C PRO A 4 10.90 1.22 -13.97
N THR A 5 12.08 0.63 -13.72
CA THR A 5 13.37 1.11 -14.25
C THR A 5 14.15 -0.01 -14.93
N LEU A 6 14.93 0.33 -15.96
CA LEU A 6 15.81 -0.61 -16.64
C LEU A 6 16.82 -1.23 -15.65
N THR A 7 17.36 -0.42 -14.73
CA THR A 7 18.29 -0.89 -13.69
C THR A 7 17.68 -2.01 -12.86
N PHE A 8 16.40 -1.87 -12.47
CA PHE A 8 15.70 -2.95 -11.76
C PHE A 8 15.48 -4.18 -12.66
N GLY A 9 15.13 -3.96 -13.93
CA GLY A 9 14.96 -5.06 -14.90
C GLY A 9 16.23 -5.91 -15.03
N LEU A 10 17.38 -5.28 -15.19
CA LEU A 10 18.69 -5.96 -15.25
C LEU A 10 19.05 -6.67 -13.95
N PHE A 11 18.84 -5.99 -12.81
CA PHE A 11 18.99 -6.60 -11.48
C PHE A 11 18.11 -7.84 -11.33
N PHE A 12 16.83 -7.75 -11.68
CA PHE A 12 15.91 -8.87 -11.55
C PHE A 12 16.27 -10.04 -12.45
N LEU A 13 16.68 -9.80 -13.70
CA LEU A 13 17.14 -10.85 -14.62
C LEU A 13 18.35 -11.59 -14.06
N LEU A 14 19.33 -10.87 -13.51
CA LEU A 14 20.50 -11.46 -12.86
C LEU A 14 20.09 -12.32 -11.66
N VAL A 15 19.25 -11.75 -10.74
CA VAL A 15 18.77 -12.48 -9.56
C VAL A 15 17.97 -13.71 -9.97
N TYR A 16 17.09 -13.60 -10.97
CA TYR A 16 16.32 -14.71 -11.50
C TYR A 16 17.23 -15.84 -11.99
N ALA A 17 18.22 -15.52 -12.83
CA ALA A 17 19.16 -16.52 -13.36
C ALA A 17 19.95 -17.22 -12.24
N VAL A 18 20.52 -16.47 -11.30
CA VAL A 18 21.33 -16.99 -10.19
C VAL A 18 20.48 -17.84 -9.24
N VAL A 19 19.28 -17.39 -8.86
CA VAL A 19 18.39 -18.11 -7.93
C VAL A 19 17.91 -19.43 -8.52
N TRP A 20 17.62 -19.48 -9.83
CA TRP A 20 17.21 -20.73 -10.49
C TRP A 20 18.38 -21.65 -10.81
N ALA A 21 19.57 -21.12 -11.10
CA ALA A 21 20.80 -21.92 -11.23
C ALA A 21 21.18 -22.60 -9.90
N ALA A 22 20.93 -21.93 -8.75
CA ALA A 22 21.18 -22.49 -7.41
C ALA A 22 20.09 -23.48 -6.94
N SER A 23 19.37 -24.12 -7.86
CA SER A 23 18.20 -24.98 -7.56
C SER A 23 18.50 -26.23 -6.73
N GLY A 24 19.78 -26.63 -6.57
CA GLY A 24 20.18 -27.82 -5.80
C GLY A 24 20.00 -27.71 -4.29
N SER A 25 19.93 -26.50 -3.72
CA SER A 25 19.75 -26.29 -2.28
C SER A 25 18.79 -25.16 -1.98
N ASN A 26 17.74 -25.47 -1.21
CA ASN A 26 16.77 -24.46 -0.79
C ASN A 26 17.37 -23.43 0.19
N GLU A 27 18.34 -23.83 1.02
CA GLU A 27 19.01 -22.91 1.96
C GLU A 27 19.88 -21.91 1.19
N TRP A 28 20.69 -22.34 0.22
CA TRP A 28 21.46 -21.46 -0.63
C TRP A 28 20.58 -20.48 -1.40
N ARG A 29 19.45 -20.95 -1.93
CA ARG A 29 18.48 -20.10 -2.61
C ARG A 29 17.97 -18.98 -1.70
N LYS A 30 17.63 -19.30 -0.42
CA LYS A 30 17.20 -18.29 0.56
C LYS A 30 18.30 -17.27 0.86
N ILE A 31 19.55 -17.73 0.99
CA ILE A 31 20.71 -16.83 1.20
C ILE A 31 20.89 -15.91 0.00
N LEU A 32 20.83 -16.43 -1.22
CA LEU A 32 20.93 -15.62 -2.44
C LEU A 32 19.82 -14.58 -2.54
N LEU A 33 18.58 -14.95 -2.24
CA LEU A 33 17.45 -14.04 -2.19
C LEU A 33 17.64 -12.97 -1.11
N LEU A 34 18.16 -13.32 0.04
CA LEU A 34 18.46 -12.39 1.13
C LEU A 34 19.52 -11.37 0.73
N VAL A 35 20.64 -11.84 0.18
CA VAL A 35 21.73 -10.97 -0.32
C VAL A 35 21.21 -10.06 -1.43
N ALA A 36 20.45 -10.59 -2.38
CA ALA A 36 19.82 -9.79 -3.43
C ALA A 36 18.88 -8.73 -2.86
N SER A 37 18.11 -9.08 -1.84
CA SER A 37 17.19 -8.14 -1.16
C SER A 37 17.94 -7.01 -0.47
N TRP A 38 19.07 -7.31 0.18
CA TRP A 38 19.91 -6.29 0.78
C TRP A 38 20.64 -5.43 -0.25
N ALA A 39 21.08 -6.00 -1.36
CA ALA A 39 21.63 -5.26 -2.50
C ALA A 39 20.56 -4.31 -3.11
N PHE A 40 19.35 -4.80 -3.31
CA PHE A 40 18.22 -4.00 -3.80
C PHE A 40 17.93 -2.80 -2.88
N TYR A 41 17.85 -3.05 -1.57
CA TYR A 41 17.53 -2.02 -0.57
C TYR A 41 18.70 -1.06 -0.37
N GLY A 42 19.91 -1.59 -0.27
CA GLY A 42 21.14 -0.80 -0.11
C GLY A 42 21.49 0.08 -1.31
N ALA A 43 20.97 -0.25 -2.50
CA ALA A 43 21.08 0.62 -3.68
C ALA A 43 20.28 1.92 -3.57
N TRP A 44 19.37 2.03 -2.60
CA TRP A 44 18.74 3.28 -2.22
C TRP A 44 19.57 3.97 -1.12
N ASP A 45 19.80 3.29 0.02
CA ASP A 45 20.70 3.73 1.10
C ASP A 45 21.16 2.51 1.93
N TRP A 46 22.46 2.22 1.86
CA TRP A 46 23.06 1.07 2.51
C TRP A 46 22.96 1.11 4.05
N ARG A 47 22.88 2.32 4.65
CA ARG A 47 22.78 2.50 6.11
C ARG A 47 21.53 1.83 6.67
N PHE A 48 20.42 1.86 5.95
CA PHE A 48 19.16 1.30 6.37
C PHE A 48 19.05 -0.23 6.21
N VAL A 49 20.02 -0.88 5.53
CA VAL A 49 20.13 -2.35 5.55
C VAL A 49 20.40 -2.84 6.97
N ALA A 50 21.25 -2.13 7.73
CA ALA A 50 21.51 -2.45 9.15
C ALA A 50 20.25 -2.34 10.01
N LEU A 51 19.42 -1.30 9.78
CA LEU A 51 18.13 -1.14 10.47
C LEU A 51 17.18 -2.30 10.15
N LEU A 52 17.12 -2.72 8.89
CA LEU A 52 16.27 -3.83 8.44
C LEU A 52 16.69 -5.15 9.10
N ILE A 53 18.00 -5.44 9.15
CA ILE A 53 18.56 -6.61 9.83
C ILE A 53 18.28 -6.54 11.34
N PHE A 54 18.51 -5.39 11.97
CA PHE A 54 18.22 -5.17 13.38
C PHE A 54 16.74 -5.40 13.70
N SER A 55 15.84 -4.83 12.90
CA SER A 55 14.40 -5.03 13.07
C SER A 55 14.00 -6.51 12.92
N ALA A 56 14.57 -7.22 11.91
CA ALA A 56 14.33 -8.65 11.75
C ALA A 56 14.82 -9.47 12.95
N PHE A 57 15.99 -9.13 13.49
CA PHE A 57 16.55 -9.77 14.68
C PHE A 57 15.68 -9.54 15.92
N VAL A 58 15.25 -8.31 16.18
CA VAL A 58 14.36 -7.95 17.31
C VAL A 58 13.07 -8.77 17.25
N ASN A 59 12.44 -8.83 16.10
CA ASN A 59 11.19 -9.57 15.91
C ASN A 59 11.39 -11.09 16.06
N TRP A 60 12.48 -11.63 15.55
CA TRP A 60 12.85 -13.04 15.72
C TRP A 60 13.15 -13.39 17.18
N ALA A 61 13.94 -12.56 17.88
CA ALA A 61 14.30 -12.76 19.26
C ALA A 61 13.07 -12.71 20.18
N ALA A 62 12.23 -11.68 20.03
CA ALA A 62 10.99 -11.56 20.79
C ALA A 62 10.07 -12.78 20.56
N ALA A 63 9.86 -13.20 19.31
CA ALA A 63 9.05 -14.37 18.99
C ALA A 63 9.64 -15.67 19.58
N SER A 64 10.97 -15.80 19.59
CA SER A 64 11.66 -16.96 20.21
C SER A 64 11.47 -16.98 21.72
N LEU A 65 11.57 -15.84 22.40
CA LEU A 65 11.33 -15.70 23.84
C LEU A 65 9.87 -15.97 24.20
N ILE A 66 8.92 -15.44 23.42
CA ILE A 66 7.47 -15.72 23.55
C ILE A 66 7.21 -17.23 23.46
N SER A 67 7.86 -17.92 22.53
CA SER A 67 7.63 -19.36 22.30
C SER A 67 8.24 -20.23 23.38
N ARG A 68 9.38 -19.82 23.98
CA ARG A 68 10.06 -20.54 25.05
C ARG A 68 9.39 -20.36 26.42
N SER A 69 8.59 -19.31 26.58
CA SER A 69 7.88 -19.02 27.81
C SER A 69 6.58 -19.83 27.86
N GLU A 70 6.36 -20.62 28.90
CA GLU A 70 5.13 -21.39 29.10
C GLU A 70 4.04 -20.54 29.76
N GLU A 71 4.41 -19.69 30.72
CA GLU A 71 3.52 -18.82 31.47
C GLU A 71 3.05 -17.63 30.64
N GLU A 72 1.82 -17.18 30.90
CA GLU A 72 1.21 -16.06 30.17
C GLU A 72 1.90 -14.72 30.47
N GLY A 73 2.35 -14.49 31.70
CA GLY A 73 3.01 -13.26 32.13
C GLY A 73 4.25 -12.92 31.29
N PRO A 74 5.28 -13.78 31.26
CA PRO A 74 6.47 -13.60 30.42
C PRO A 74 6.13 -13.51 28.93
N ARG A 75 5.18 -14.30 28.43
CA ARG A 75 4.72 -14.23 27.03
C ARG A 75 4.16 -12.85 26.69
N LYS A 76 3.30 -12.31 27.56
CA LYS A 76 2.71 -10.97 27.40
C LYS A 76 3.78 -9.88 27.48
N PHE A 77 4.74 -10.02 28.40
CA PHE A 77 5.87 -9.09 28.52
C PHE A 77 6.65 -9.01 27.18
N TRP A 78 7.07 -10.15 26.63
CA TRP A 78 7.89 -10.17 25.41
C TRP A 78 7.15 -9.68 24.16
N VAL A 79 5.87 -10.00 24.01
CA VAL A 79 5.10 -9.45 22.87
C VAL A 79 4.91 -7.94 23.02
N THR A 80 4.66 -7.45 24.23
CA THR A 80 4.51 -6.02 24.50
C THR A 80 5.84 -5.27 24.25
N ALA A 81 6.95 -5.78 24.78
CA ALA A 81 8.28 -5.20 24.53
C ALA A 81 8.64 -5.17 23.05
N GLY A 82 8.36 -6.24 22.32
CA GLY A 82 8.58 -6.29 20.87
C GLY A 82 7.68 -5.32 20.10
N VAL A 83 6.43 -5.16 20.48
CA VAL A 83 5.51 -4.15 19.87
C VAL A 83 6.01 -2.74 20.15
N ILE A 84 6.42 -2.44 21.41
CA ILE A 84 6.98 -1.14 21.79
C ILE A 84 8.25 -0.86 20.98
N ALA A 85 9.16 -1.82 20.82
CA ALA A 85 10.39 -1.65 20.03
C ALA A 85 10.09 -1.31 18.57
N ASN A 86 9.13 -2.02 17.95
CA ASN A 86 8.71 -1.71 16.58
C ASN A 86 8.05 -0.33 16.45
N LEU A 87 7.19 0.04 17.40
CA LEU A 87 6.55 1.36 17.41
C LEU A 87 7.55 2.48 17.73
N ALA A 88 8.58 2.23 18.54
CA ALA A 88 9.66 3.18 18.78
C ALA A 88 10.49 3.45 17.52
N ILE A 89 10.84 2.39 16.75
CA ILE A 89 11.50 2.55 15.46
C ILE A 89 10.63 3.40 14.52
N LEU A 90 9.36 3.04 14.38
CA LEU A 90 8.42 3.78 13.52
C LEU A 90 8.24 5.22 14.00
N GLY A 91 8.10 5.41 15.33
CA GLY A 91 7.95 6.71 15.98
C GLY A 91 9.13 7.64 15.71
N PHE A 92 10.34 7.10 15.89
CA PHE A 92 11.57 7.87 15.66
C PHE A 92 11.71 8.29 14.21
N PHE A 93 11.62 7.36 13.26
CA PHE A 93 11.88 7.69 11.86
C PHE A 93 10.76 8.45 11.16
N LYS A 94 9.51 8.31 11.61
CA LYS A 94 8.36 8.88 10.89
C LYS A 94 7.72 10.08 11.57
N TYR A 95 7.77 10.15 12.91
CA TYR A 95 6.97 11.12 13.65
C TYR A 95 7.77 12.06 14.53
N TYR A 96 9.06 11.83 14.73
CA TYR A 96 9.89 12.63 15.64
C TYR A 96 9.89 14.11 15.26
N ASP A 97 10.31 14.45 14.03
CA ASP A 97 10.40 15.85 13.60
C ASP A 97 9.01 16.50 13.57
N PHE A 98 7.97 15.78 13.11
CA PHE A 98 6.61 16.30 13.11
C PHE A 98 6.12 16.68 14.50
N PHE A 99 6.30 15.81 15.50
CA PHE A 99 5.87 16.14 16.87
C PHE A 99 6.67 17.29 17.47
N LEU A 100 7.97 17.37 17.21
CA LEU A 100 8.78 18.50 17.67
C LEU A 100 8.34 19.82 17.01
N GLU A 101 8.04 19.83 15.72
CA GLU A 101 7.49 21.01 15.05
C GLU A 101 6.16 21.45 15.68
N GLN A 102 5.24 20.49 15.96
CA GLN A 102 3.97 20.81 16.61
C GLN A 102 4.17 21.36 18.05
N VAL A 103 5.12 20.79 18.80
CA VAL A 103 5.50 21.31 20.13
C VAL A 103 6.10 22.71 20.01
N GLY A 104 6.96 22.96 19.02
CA GLY A 104 7.50 24.31 18.75
C GLY A 104 6.41 25.33 18.50
N LEU A 105 5.48 25.04 17.57
CA LEU A 105 4.34 25.90 17.28
C LEU A 105 3.47 26.17 18.51
N LEU A 106 3.27 25.16 19.37
CA LEU A 106 2.53 25.33 20.62
C LEU A 106 3.27 26.24 21.62
N LEU A 107 4.58 26.03 21.80
CA LEU A 107 5.41 26.86 22.69
C LEU A 107 5.45 28.30 22.22
N ASP A 108 5.54 28.56 20.91
CA ASP A 108 5.51 29.89 20.32
C ASP A 108 4.21 30.63 20.64
N GLN A 109 3.05 29.94 20.66
CA GLN A 109 1.77 30.54 21.08
C GLN A 109 1.77 31.01 22.53
N PHE A 110 2.60 30.41 23.39
CA PHE A 110 2.79 30.84 24.78
C PHE A 110 3.94 31.81 24.96
N GLY A 111 4.56 32.28 23.86
CA GLY A 111 5.71 33.19 23.90
C GLY A 111 7.04 32.53 24.30
N TRP A 112 7.10 31.21 24.29
CA TRP A 112 8.30 30.42 24.64
C TRP A 112 9.04 30.01 23.38
N HIS A 113 9.78 30.91 22.79
CA HIS A 113 10.62 30.60 21.62
C HIS A 113 11.79 29.70 22.02
N ARG A 114 11.84 28.50 21.51
CA ARG A 114 12.89 27.50 21.76
C ARG A 114 13.33 26.89 20.46
N ASP A 115 14.64 26.82 20.25
CA ASP A 115 15.23 26.01 19.19
C ASP A 115 15.13 24.53 19.59
N LEU A 116 14.21 23.81 18.96
CA LEU A 116 14.04 22.38 19.18
C LEU A 116 14.99 21.60 18.26
N PRO A 117 15.55 20.45 18.71
CA PRO A 117 16.53 19.68 17.95
C PRO A 117 15.86 18.87 16.84
N LEU A 118 15.45 19.55 15.76
CA LEU A 118 14.98 18.87 14.55
C LEU A 118 16.15 18.15 13.89
N LEU A 119 15.99 16.84 13.64
CA LEU A 119 17.05 15.99 13.11
C LEU A 119 17.02 15.84 11.59
N SER A 120 15.98 16.34 10.92
CA SER A 120 15.76 16.15 9.48
C SER A 120 15.91 14.68 9.07
N ILE A 121 15.21 13.80 9.79
CA ILE A 121 15.37 12.36 9.70
C ILE A 121 14.95 11.87 8.32
N ILE A 122 15.87 11.19 7.63
CA ILE A 122 15.55 10.52 6.37
C ILE A 122 14.66 9.32 6.69
N LEU A 123 13.43 9.32 6.16
CA LEU A 123 12.47 8.24 6.35
C LEU A 123 12.93 6.98 5.59
N PRO A 124 13.24 5.85 6.27
CA PRO A 124 13.61 4.61 5.60
C PRO A 124 12.45 4.07 4.78
N VAL A 125 12.69 3.83 3.50
CA VAL A 125 11.67 3.28 2.60
C VAL A 125 11.16 1.94 3.13
N GLY A 126 9.84 1.79 3.21
CA GLY A 126 9.22 0.55 3.68
C GLY A 126 9.24 0.36 5.20
N VAL A 127 9.74 1.32 6.03
CA VAL A 127 9.77 1.19 7.50
C VAL A 127 8.41 0.84 8.07
N SER A 128 7.34 1.44 7.61
CA SER A 128 5.97 1.15 8.03
C SER A 128 5.54 -0.28 7.66
N PHE A 129 5.98 -0.79 6.50
CA PHE A 129 5.62 -2.12 6.00
C PHE A 129 6.33 -3.22 6.79
N PHE A 130 7.66 -3.15 6.94
CA PHE A 130 8.38 -4.19 7.67
C PHE A 130 8.07 -4.14 9.18
N THR A 131 7.78 -2.97 9.76
CA THR A 131 7.32 -2.85 11.15
C THR A 131 6.00 -3.59 11.35
N PHE A 132 5.02 -3.38 10.47
CA PHE A 132 3.73 -4.09 10.54
C PHE A 132 3.88 -5.60 10.31
N GLN A 133 4.78 -5.99 9.42
CA GLN A 133 5.08 -7.40 9.16
C GLN A 133 5.70 -8.08 10.40
N GLY A 134 6.69 -7.45 11.03
CA GLY A 134 7.31 -7.93 12.26
C GLY A 134 6.34 -8.02 13.44
N MET A 135 5.56 -6.96 13.68
CA MET A 135 4.54 -6.96 14.74
C MET A 135 3.51 -8.08 14.53
N SER A 136 2.99 -8.25 13.30
CA SER A 136 2.01 -9.31 13.03
C SER A 136 2.58 -10.71 13.30
N TYR A 137 3.85 -10.95 12.95
CA TYR A 137 4.51 -12.20 13.23
C TYR A 137 4.60 -12.50 14.72
N MET A 138 5.10 -11.55 15.55
CA MET A 138 5.20 -11.73 16.99
C MET A 138 3.84 -11.97 17.64
N ILE A 139 2.82 -11.19 17.26
CA ILE A 139 1.45 -11.35 17.77
C ILE A 139 0.88 -12.72 17.38
N ASP A 140 1.16 -13.21 16.17
CA ASP A 140 0.69 -14.53 15.74
C ASP A 140 1.41 -15.67 16.49
N VAL A 141 2.70 -15.53 16.81
CA VAL A 141 3.42 -16.46 17.70
C VAL A 141 2.85 -16.41 19.12
N TYR A 142 2.60 -15.22 19.66
CA TYR A 142 1.95 -15.06 20.96
C TYR A 142 0.59 -15.74 21.02
N LYS A 143 -0.24 -15.54 19.99
CA LYS A 143 -1.56 -16.18 19.85
C LYS A 143 -1.51 -17.66 19.42
N ARG A 144 -0.31 -18.26 19.33
CA ARG A 144 -0.07 -19.65 18.92
C ARG A 144 -0.65 -19.99 17.53
N ARG A 145 -0.76 -19.01 16.65
CA ARG A 145 -1.26 -19.18 15.27
C ARG A 145 -0.17 -19.69 14.32
N VAL A 146 1.08 -19.31 14.59
CA VAL A 146 2.25 -19.73 13.82
C VAL A 146 3.36 -20.17 14.78
N PRO A 147 4.14 -21.20 14.43
CA PRO A 147 5.34 -21.55 15.18
C PRO A 147 6.44 -20.51 14.97
N PRO A 148 7.43 -20.43 15.90
CA PRO A 148 8.59 -19.57 15.71
C PRO A 148 9.36 -19.97 14.44
N ALA A 149 9.84 -18.97 13.72
CA ALA A 149 10.62 -19.14 12.51
C ALA A 149 12.12 -19.27 12.83
N ARG A 150 12.88 -19.87 11.90
CA ARG A 150 14.34 -19.77 11.91
C ARG A 150 14.75 -18.34 11.59
N LEU A 151 15.91 -17.91 12.12
CA LEU A 151 16.41 -16.54 11.87
C LEU A 151 16.50 -16.21 10.37
N LEU A 152 17.03 -17.14 9.56
CA LEU A 152 17.13 -16.96 8.11
C LEU A 152 15.75 -16.73 7.46
N ASP A 153 14.72 -17.53 7.84
CA ASP A 153 13.38 -17.40 7.28
C ASP A 153 12.73 -16.06 7.69
N MET A 154 12.96 -15.61 8.93
CA MET A 154 12.44 -14.34 9.43
C MET A 154 13.14 -13.13 8.78
N THR A 155 14.48 -13.18 8.68
CA THR A 155 15.24 -12.12 8.03
C THR A 155 14.88 -12.02 6.55
N LEU A 156 14.73 -13.15 5.85
CA LEU A 156 14.26 -13.18 4.47
C LEU A 156 12.82 -12.64 4.36
N LEU A 157 11.91 -13.02 5.26
CA LEU A 157 10.55 -12.50 5.28
C LEU A 157 10.52 -10.97 5.32
N MET A 158 11.29 -10.35 6.22
CA MET A 158 11.30 -8.90 6.39
C MET A 158 12.08 -8.17 5.30
N SER A 159 13.05 -8.82 4.69
CA SER A 159 13.93 -8.22 3.67
C SER A 159 13.47 -8.49 2.23
N PHE A 160 12.58 -9.42 1.98
CA PHE A 160 12.27 -9.95 0.65
C PHE A 160 11.87 -8.86 -0.34
N PHE A 161 12.77 -8.53 -1.26
CA PHE A 161 12.70 -7.33 -2.10
C PHE A 161 11.39 -7.18 -2.91
N PRO A 162 10.68 -8.25 -3.34
CA PRO A 162 9.46 -8.06 -4.12
C PRO A 162 8.34 -7.32 -3.36
N HIS A 163 8.29 -7.41 -2.02
CA HIS A 163 7.26 -6.71 -1.24
C HIS A 163 7.80 -5.63 -0.28
N LEU A 164 9.13 -5.53 -0.14
CA LEU A 164 9.78 -4.71 0.90
C LEU A 164 9.38 -3.23 0.83
N VAL A 165 9.25 -2.67 -0.38
CA VAL A 165 9.09 -1.23 -0.60
C VAL A 165 7.61 -0.83 -0.72
N ALA A 166 6.82 -1.57 -1.50
CA ALA A 166 5.46 -1.17 -1.89
C ALA A 166 4.53 -2.35 -2.24
N GLY A 167 4.93 -3.57 -1.94
CA GLY A 167 4.13 -4.77 -2.17
C GLY A 167 3.01 -4.96 -1.14
N PRO A 168 2.23 -6.05 -1.27
CA PRO A 168 1.32 -6.45 -0.21
C PRO A 168 2.05 -6.69 1.12
N ILE A 169 1.45 -6.34 2.25
CA ILE A 169 1.96 -6.70 3.59
C ILE A 169 1.74 -8.20 3.77
N VAL A 170 2.73 -9.00 3.33
CA VAL A 170 2.61 -10.46 3.35
C VAL A 170 2.88 -10.99 4.76
N ARG A 171 1.94 -11.78 5.30
CA ARG A 171 2.04 -12.35 6.64
C ARG A 171 3.03 -13.51 6.69
N ALA A 172 3.65 -13.69 7.85
CA ALA A 172 4.54 -14.82 8.14
C ALA A 172 3.84 -16.17 7.93
N SER A 173 2.58 -16.29 8.32
CA SER A 173 1.75 -17.48 8.11
C SER A 173 1.58 -17.88 6.63
N HIS A 174 1.70 -16.92 5.73
CA HIS A 174 1.55 -17.16 4.29
C HIS A 174 2.90 -17.43 3.59
N LEU A 175 3.96 -16.70 3.94
CA LEU A 175 5.22 -16.74 3.19
C LEU A 175 6.27 -17.69 3.79
N ILE A 176 6.41 -17.80 5.13
CA ILE A 176 7.38 -18.70 5.76
C ILE A 176 7.20 -20.18 5.34
N PRO A 177 5.97 -20.73 5.27
CA PRO A 177 5.79 -22.10 4.75
C PRO A 177 6.26 -22.28 3.31
N GLN A 178 6.21 -21.22 2.49
CA GLN A 178 6.73 -21.27 1.12
C GLN A 178 8.27 -21.26 1.09
N PHE A 179 8.93 -20.50 1.97
CA PHE A 179 10.40 -20.50 2.09
C PHE A 179 10.96 -21.84 2.57
N ARG A 180 10.19 -22.63 3.32
CA ARG A 180 10.60 -23.94 3.80
C ARG A 180 10.57 -25.03 2.72
N ARG A 181 9.97 -24.75 1.57
CA ARG A 181 9.85 -25.69 0.44
C ARG A 181 10.63 -25.14 -0.74
N ALA A 182 11.24 -26.04 -1.53
CA ALA A 182 11.83 -25.64 -2.79
C ALA A 182 10.72 -25.07 -3.70
N PRO A 183 10.87 -23.84 -4.20
CA PRO A 183 9.86 -23.25 -5.08
C PRO A 183 9.78 -24.03 -6.39
N LYS A 184 8.58 -24.08 -6.97
CA LYS A 184 8.32 -24.69 -8.26
C LYS A 184 7.67 -23.69 -9.18
N LEU A 185 8.13 -23.63 -10.43
CA LEU A 185 7.48 -22.85 -11.47
C LEU A 185 6.57 -23.75 -12.29
N ASP A 186 5.36 -23.31 -12.48
CA ASP A 186 4.49 -23.84 -13.53
C ASP A 186 4.24 -22.77 -14.61
N ARG A 187 3.84 -23.19 -15.79
CA ARG A 187 3.57 -22.28 -16.90
C ARG A 187 2.54 -21.20 -16.56
N GLY A 188 1.57 -21.53 -15.67
CA GLY A 188 0.56 -20.57 -15.23
C GLY A 188 1.14 -19.45 -14.37
N MET A 189 2.04 -19.80 -13.45
CA MET A 189 2.75 -18.80 -12.62
C MET A 189 3.62 -17.88 -13.48
N VAL A 190 4.37 -18.44 -14.42
CA VAL A 190 5.23 -17.64 -15.32
C VAL A 190 4.38 -16.69 -16.17
N THR A 191 3.36 -17.19 -16.85
CA THR A 191 2.48 -16.37 -17.69
C THR A 191 1.81 -15.27 -16.88
N MET A 192 1.22 -15.62 -15.73
CA MET A 192 0.56 -14.65 -14.87
C MET A 192 1.55 -13.63 -14.30
N GLY A 193 2.75 -14.09 -13.89
CA GLY A 193 3.80 -13.23 -13.37
C GLY A 193 4.21 -12.16 -14.38
N ILE A 194 4.50 -12.56 -15.60
CA ILE A 194 4.86 -11.62 -16.69
C ILE A 194 3.71 -10.65 -16.99
N LEU A 195 2.48 -11.15 -17.10
CA LEU A 195 1.33 -10.30 -17.36
C LEU A 195 1.11 -9.24 -16.27
N LEU A 196 1.26 -9.61 -15.00
CA LEU A 196 1.14 -8.68 -13.88
C LEU A 196 2.24 -7.62 -13.91
N ILE A 197 3.48 -7.99 -14.28
CA ILE A 197 4.58 -7.02 -14.44
C ILE A 197 4.27 -6.04 -15.57
N VAL A 198 3.92 -6.53 -16.76
CA VAL A 198 3.61 -5.66 -17.92
C VAL A 198 2.40 -4.78 -17.65
N TRP A 199 1.33 -5.34 -17.06
CA TRP A 199 0.16 -4.57 -16.67
C TRP A 199 0.46 -3.51 -15.61
N GLY A 200 1.30 -3.85 -14.64
CA GLY A 200 1.80 -2.91 -13.64
C GLY A 200 2.62 -1.79 -14.26
N LEU A 201 3.54 -2.13 -15.18
CA LEU A 201 4.31 -1.12 -15.93
C LEU A 201 3.41 -0.16 -16.72
N PHE A 202 2.40 -0.68 -17.43
CA PHE A 202 1.42 0.15 -18.14
C PHE A 202 0.69 1.11 -17.19
N LYS A 203 0.12 0.60 -16.10
CA LYS A 203 -0.59 1.44 -15.13
C LYS A 203 0.31 2.52 -14.53
N LYS A 204 1.55 2.18 -14.17
CA LYS A 204 2.49 3.13 -13.56
C LYS A 204 3.03 4.13 -14.56
N ALA A 205 3.62 3.65 -15.67
CA ALA A 205 4.37 4.51 -16.60
C ALA A 205 3.44 5.36 -17.49
N VAL A 206 2.32 4.77 -17.95
CA VAL A 206 1.43 5.46 -18.90
C VAL A 206 0.33 6.22 -18.16
N VAL A 207 -0.44 5.54 -17.26
CA VAL A 207 -1.62 6.17 -16.68
C VAL A 207 -1.26 7.06 -15.48
N ALA A 208 -0.62 6.47 -14.46
CA ALA A 208 -0.40 7.19 -13.21
C ALA A 208 0.59 8.34 -13.35
N SER A 209 1.74 8.11 -14.01
CA SER A 209 2.77 9.14 -14.17
C SER A 209 2.28 10.30 -15.05
N TRP A 210 1.55 10.00 -16.14
CA TRP A 210 1.03 11.05 -17.00
C TRP A 210 0.00 11.92 -16.26
N LEU A 211 -0.98 11.31 -15.57
CA LEU A 211 -1.97 12.05 -14.78
C LEU A 211 -1.34 12.86 -13.67
N SER A 212 -0.31 12.32 -12.99
CA SER A 212 0.44 13.05 -11.95
C SER A 212 0.98 14.36 -12.48
N VAL A 213 1.85 14.27 -13.49
CA VAL A 213 2.65 15.41 -13.96
C VAL A 213 1.82 16.43 -14.73
N ASN A 214 0.87 15.98 -15.56
CA ASN A 214 0.16 16.87 -16.48
C ASN A 214 -1.18 17.41 -15.97
N LEU A 215 -1.72 16.84 -14.87
CA LEU A 215 -3.02 17.25 -14.36
C LEU A 215 -2.99 17.45 -12.84
N VAL A 216 -2.65 16.41 -12.07
CA VAL A 216 -2.89 16.40 -10.63
C VAL A 216 -1.91 17.29 -9.88
N ASP A 217 -0.60 17.14 -10.10
CA ASP A 217 0.40 17.90 -9.37
C ASP A 217 0.30 19.41 -9.62
N PRO A 218 0.11 19.90 -10.87
CA PRO A 218 -0.10 21.32 -11.12
C PRO A 218 -1.37 21.90 -10.49
N VAL A 219 -2.44 21.11 -10.35
CA VAL A 219 -3.71 21.57 -9.77
C VAL A 219 -3.64 21.57 -8.24
N PHE A 220 -3.05 20.55 -7.63
CA PHE A 220 -2.91 20.47 -6.18
C PHE A 220 -1.81 21.38 -5.62
N PHE A 221 -0.85 21.80 -6.44
CA PHE A 221 0.21 22.72 -6.05
C PHE A 221 -0.37 24.10 -5.66
N ASP A 222 -1.24 24.66 -6.50
CA ASP A 222 -1.99 25.87 -6.19
C ASP A 222 -3.43 25.80 -6.70
N PRO A 223 -4.37 25.33 -5.87
CA PRO A 223 -5.77 25.24 -6.25
C PRO A 223 -6.47 26.59 -6.35
N THR A 224 -5.89 27.67 -5.82
CA THR A 224 -6.54 28.99 -5.75
C THR A 224 -6.68 29.67 -7.12
N VAL A 225 -5.76 29.36 -8.04
CA VAL A 225 -5.71 29.89 -9.41
C VAL A 225 -6.39 28.97 -10.42
N ARG A 226 -7.06 27.90 -9.97
CA ARG A 226 -7.70 26.90 -10.84
C ARG A 226 -9.20 27.09 -10.89
N SER A 227 -9.77 26.76 -12.06
CA SER A 227 -11.23 26.74 -12.24
C SER A 227 -11.87 25.53 -11.52
N SER A 228 -13.18 25.59 -11.31
CA SER A 228 -13.93 24.45 -10.76
C SER A 228 -13.83 23.21 -11.65
N THR A 229 -13.81 23.40 -12.99
CA THR A 229 -13.61 22.30 -13.94
C THR A 229 -12.26 21.62 -13.75
N ASP A 230 -11.16 22.39 -13.68
CA ASP A 230 -9.82 21.85 -13.49
C ASP A 230 -9.73 21.08 -12.16
N LEU A 231 -10.30 21.64 -11.08
CA LEU A 231 -10.31 21.01 -9.76
C LEU A 231 -11.11 19.71 -9.74
N ILE A 232 -12.33 19.70 -10.30
CA ILE A 232 -13.16 18.49 -10.35
C ILE A 232 -12.44 17.40 -11.14
N VAL A 233 -11.96 17.70 -12.34
CA VAL A 233 -11.31 16.70 -13.20
C VAL A 233 -10.00 16.23 -12.59
N ALA A 234 -9.22 17.09 -11.93
CA ALA A 234 -8.00 16.68 -11.21
C ALA A 234 -8.30 15.78 -9.99
N ALA A 235 -9.42 15.97 -9.28
CA ALA A 235 -9.83 15.06 -8.22
C ALA A 235 -10.11 13.64 -8.77
N TYR A 236 -10.85 13.52 -9.89
CA TYR A 236 -11.02 12.23 -10.58
C TYR A 236 -9.70 11.69 -11.12
N GLY A 237 -8.84 12.55 -11.65
CA GLY A 237 -7.48 12.23 -12.08
C GLY A 237 -6.66 11.63 -10.95
N TYR A 238 -6.71 12.23 -9.76
CA TYR A 238 -6.01 11.71 -8.59
C TYR A 238 -6.57 10.36 -8.11
N ALA A 239 -7.88 10.16 -8.14
CA ALA A 239 -8.46 8.85 -7.81
C ALA A 239 -7.93 7.73 -8.72
N VAL A 240 -7.80 8.01 -10.02
CA VAL A 240 -7.22 7.06 -10.99
C VAL A 240 -5.71 6.94 -10.79
N GLN A 241 -5.00 8.05 -10.58
CA GLN A 241 -3.56 8.08 -10.35
C GLN A 241 -3.17 7.22 -9.14
N ILE A 242 -3.76 7.46 -7.97
CA ILE A 242 -3.42 6.72 -6.73
C ILE A 242 -3.75 5.23 -6.86
N TYR A 243 -4.85 4.89 -7.51
CA TYR A 243 -5.19 3.50 -7.80
C TYR A 243 -4.18 2.86 -8.75
N CYS A 244 -3.90 3.48 -9.89
CA CYS A 244 -2.98 2.95 -10.90
C CYS A 244 -1.56 2.86 -10.36
N ASP A 245 -1.08 3.86 -9.62
CA ASP A 245 0.25 3.86 -9.02
C ASP A 245 0.42 2.71 -8.02
N PHE A 246 -0.46 2.63 -7.03
CA PHE A 246 -0.30 1.65 -5.96
C PHE A 246 -0.66 0.22 -6.38
N SER A 247 -1.71 0.05 -7.18
CA SER A 247 -2.03 -1.29 -7.71
C SER A 247 -0.97 -1.79 -8.68
N ALA A 248 -0.30 -0.89 -9.44
CA ALA A 248 0.81 -1.24 -10.30
C ALA A 248 1.99 -1.84 -9.54
N TYR A 249 2.43 -1.19 -8.46
CA TYR A 249 3.49 -1.73 -7.62
C TYR A 249 3.10 -3.06 -6.99
N SER A 250 1.86 -3.20 -6.54
CA SER A 250 1.36 -4.47 -6.00
C SER A 250 1.34 -5.57 -7.06
N ASP A 251 0.89 -5.29 -8.28
CA ASP A 251 0.86 -6.27 -9.38
C ASP A 251 2.28 -6.68 -9.79
N MET A 252 3.19 -5.72 -9.93
CA MET A 252 4.61 -6.02 -10.21
C MET A 252 5.23 -6.86 -9.10
N ALA A 253 4.98 -6.53 -7.82
CA ALA A 253 5.46 -7.30 -6.67
C ALA A 253 4.96 -8.76 -6.70
N ILE A 254 3.66 -8.97 -6.98
CA ILE A 254 3.05 -10.30 -7.11
C ILE A 254 3.67 -11.04 -8.30
N GLY A 255 3.86 -10.34 -9.43
CA GLY A 255 4.45 -10.90 -10.64
C GLY A 255 5.90 -11.33 -10.45
N ILE A 256 6.72 -10.48 -9.84
CA ILE A 256 8.14 -10.76 -9.52
C ILE A 256 8.23 -11.97 -8.56
N ALA A 257 7.41 -11.98 -7.49
CA ALA A 257 7.36 -13.10 -6.56
C ALA A 257 6.94 -14.40 -7.25
N ALA A 258 5.97 -14.34 -8.17
CA ALA A 258 5.53 -15.51 -8.94
C ALA A 258 6.64 -16.09 -9.83
N LEU A 259 7.44 -15.23 -10.49
CA LEU A 259 8.61 -15.66 -11.28
C LEU A 259 9.71 -16.30 -10.41
N LEU A 260 9.83 -15.88 -9.15
CA LEU A 260 10.72 -16.52 -8.17
C LEU A 260 10.12 -17.79 -7.53
N GLY A 261 8.89 -18.17 -7.91
CA GLY A 261 8.21 -19.35 -7.42
C GLY A 261 7.42 -19.16 -6.11
N TYR A 262 7.17 -17.90 -5.71
CA TYR A 262 6.42 -17.55 -4.50
C TYR A 262 5.08 -16.90 -4.85
N ARG A 263 4.06 -17.15 -4.04
CA ARG A 263 2.71 -16.60 -4.24
C ARG A 263 2.41 -15.54 -3.19
N PHE A 264 2.01 -14.37 -3.66
CA PHE A 264 1.53 -13.28 -2.82
C PHE A 264 0.01 -13.15 -2.91
N PRO A 265 -0.64 -12.60 -1.86
CA PRO A 265 -2.05 -12.28 -1.92
C PRO A 265 -2.29 -11.05 -2.81
N ILE A 266 -3.49 -10.98 -3.40
CA ILE A 266 -3.94 -9.77 -4.11
C ILE A 266 -4.11 -8.62 -3.11
N ASN A 267 -3.80 -7.40 -3.57
CA ASN A 267 -3.89 -6.21 -2.73
C ASN A 267 -5.01 -5.25 -3.16
N PHE A 268 -5.49 -5.36 -4.39
CA PHE A 268 -6.59 -4.57 -4.94
C PHE A 268 -7.58 -5.46 -5.70
N ASN A 269 -8.88 -5.18 -5.54
CA ASN A 269 -9.95 -5.88 -6.24
C ASN A 269 -11.05 -4.92 -6.68
N GLN A 270 -10.78 -4.09 -7.71
CA GLN A 270 -11.75 -3.16 -8.28
C GLN A 270 -12.45 -2.29 -7.22
N PRO A 271 -11.72 -1.47 -6.44
CA PRO A 271 -12.28 -0.79 -5.26
C PRO A 271 -13.37 0.22 -5.57
N TYR A 272 -13.34 0.92 -6.70
CA TYR A 272 -14.31 1.97 -7.03
C TYR A 272 -15.68 1.44 -7.48
N ARG A 273 -15.86 0.10 -7.56
CA ARG A 273 -17.19 -0.51 -7.72
C ARG A 273 -17.87 -0.86 -6.39
N ALA A 274 -17.30 -0.48 -5.26
CA ALA A 274 -17.85 -0.75 -3.95
C ALA A 274 -19.16 0.00 -3.73
N ALA A 275 -20.17 -0.69 -3.17
CA ALA A 275 -21.48 -0.12 -2.86
C ALA A 275 -21.64 0.24 -1.36
N SER A 276 -20.57 0.07 -0.57
CA SER A 276 -20.45 0.53 0.83
C SER A 276 -18.99 0.84 1.12
N LEU A 277 -18.72 1.67 2.14
CA LEU A 277 -17.35 1.96 2.54
C LEU A 277 -16.66 0.73 3.15
N GLN A 278 -17.43 -0.14 3.81
CA GLN A 278 -16.93 -1.44 4.25
C GLN A 278 -16.50 -2.33 3.07
N ASP A 279 -17.25 -2.34 1.95
CA ASP A 279 -16.89 -3.08 0.73
C ASP A 279 -15.66 -2.45 0.06
N PHE A 280 -15.53 -1.11 0.07
CA PHE A 280 -14.34 -0.41 -0.42
C PHE A 280 -13.07 -0.91 0.30
N TRP A 281 -13.06 -0.97 1.63
CA TRP A 281 -11.92 -1.44 2.43
C TRP A 281 -11.63 -2.94 2.28
N ARG A 282 -12.58 -3.73 1.82
CA ARG A 282 -12.35 -5.13 1.42
C ARG A 282 -11.70 -5.28 0.06
N ARG A 283 -11.62 -4.19 -0.73
CA ARG A 283 -11.13 -4.14 -2.10
C ARG A 283 -9.88 -3.27 -2.27
N TRP A 284 -9.72 -2.27 -1.44
CA TRP A 284 -8.60 -1.34 -1.41
C TRP A 284 -7.57 -1.77 -0.38
N HIS A 285 -6.28 -1.85 -0.81
CA HIS A 285 -5.15 -2.18 0.06
C HIS A 285 -5.46 -3.32 1.05
N ILE A 286 -5.89 -4.45 0.50
CA ILE A 286 -6.48 -5.59 1.24
C ILE A 286 -5.55 -6.08 2.34
N SER A 287 -4.23 -6.08 2.09
CA SER A 287 -3.23 -6.52 3.06
C SER A 287 -3.19 -5.59 4.29
N LEU A 288 -3.24 -4.26 4.11
CA LEU A 288 -3.32 -3.29 5.20
C LEU A 288 -4.68 -3.35 5.91
N SER A 289 -5.78 -3.34 5.15
CA SER A 289 -7.14 -3.39 5.71
C SER A 289 -7.35 -4.63 6.58
N SER A 290 -6.86 -5.79 6.12
CA SER A 290 -6.92 -7.01 6.92
C SER A 290 -5.97 -6.97 8.11
N TRP A 291 -4.81 -6.30 8.00
CA TRP A 291 -3.89 -6.10 9.13
C TRP A 291 -4.54 -5.25 10.23
N LEU A 292 -5.08 -4.10 9.86
CA LEU A 292 -5.77 -3.19 10.80
C LEU A 292 -6.96 -3.88 11.47
N ARG A 293 -7.74 -4.68 10.72
CA ARG A 293 -8.83 -5.47 11.29
C ARG A 293 -8.33 -6.49 12.31
N ASP A 294 -7.33 -7.31 11.96
CA ASP A 294 -6.95 -8.51 12.72
C ASP A 294 -6.07 -8.20 13.94
N TYR A 295 -5.27 -7.14 13.86
CA TYR A 295 -4.30 -6.79 14.92
C TYR A 295 -4.68 -5.52 15.69
N LEU A 296 -5.49 -4.64 15.14
CA LEU A 296 -5.94 -3.43 15.83
C LEU A 296 -7.42 -3.50 16.20
N TYR A 297 -8.33 -3.56 15.22
CA TYR A 297 -9.76 -3.51 15.47
C TYR A 297 -10.25 -4.63 16.40
N ILE A 298 -9.85 -5.87 16.14
CA ILE A 298 -10.21 -7.03 16.97
C ILE A 298 -9.59 -6.92 18.37
N SER A 299 -8.38 -6.37 18.49
CA SER A 299 -7.70 -6.18 19.78
C SER A 299 -8.35 -5.08 20.64
N LEU A 300 -9.00 -4.09 20.01
CA LEU A 300 -9.83 -3.06 20.69
C LEU A 300 -11.20 -3.58 21.15
N GLY A 301 -11.52 -4.84 20.86
CA GLY A 301 -12.82 -5.48 21.17
C GLY A 301 -13.64 -5.84 19.94
N GLY A 302 -13.31 -5.32 18.75
CA GLY A 302 -14.01 -5.62 17.49
C GLY A 302 -15.49 -5.27 17.57
N ASN A 303 -16.35 -6.25 17.24
CA ASN A 303 -17.82 -6.09 17.26
C ASN A 303 -18.46 -6.39 18.64
N ARG A 304 -17.69 -6.48 19.70
CA ARG A 304 -18.17 -6.80 21.05
C ARG A 304 -18.49 -5.51 21.84
N GLY A 305 -19.40 -5.59 22.81
CA GLY A 305 -19.63 -4.50 23.76
C GLY A 305 -20.68 -3.46 23.35
N GLY A 306 -21.48 -3.72 22.29
CA GLY A 306 -22.54 -2.82 21.86
C GLY A 306 -22.13 -1.78 20.82
N LEU A 307 -23.11 -1.04 20.30
CA LEU A 307 -22.96 -0.15 19.14
C LEU A 307 -21.92 0.95 19.35
N PHE A 308 -21.93 1.59 20.54
CA PHE A 308 -20.98 2.65 20.88
C PHE A 308 -19.53 2.16 20.79
N TYR A 309 -19.22 1.01 21.39
CA TYR A 309 -17.85 0.45 21.36
C TYR A 309 -17.43 0.04 19.95
N ILE A 310 -18.36 -0.47 19.13
CA ILE A 310 -18.09 -0.79 17.73
C ILE A 310 -17.72 0.48 16.95
N CYS A 311 -18.51 1.55 17.08
CA CYS A 311 -18.24 2.84 16.42
C CYS A 311 -16.92 3.45 16.90
N ARG A 312 -16.64 3.43 18.21
CA ARG A 312 -15.35 3.85 18.78
C ARG A 312 -14.19 3.06 18.17
N ASN A 313 -14.30 1.74 18.12
CA ASN A 313 -13.24 0.88 17.59
C ASN A 313 -12.99 1.13 16.10
N LEU A 314 -14.05 1.37 15.31
CA LEU A 314 -13.94 1.77 13.91
C LEU A 314 -13.22 3.11 13.79
N MET A 315 -13.63 4.11 14.58
CA MET A 315 -13.03 5.45 14.57
C MET A 315 -11.53 5.39 14.92
N ILE A 316 -11.17 4.73 16.02
CA ILE A 316 -9.76 4.59 16.45
C ILE A 316 -8.95 3.88 15.36
N THR A 317 -9.50 2.82 14.78
CA THR A 317 -8.81 2.06 13.72
C THR A 317 -8.53 2.93 12.50
N MET A 318 -9.48 3.75 12.08
CA MET A 318 -9.33 4.59 10.91
C MET A 318 -8.43 5.82 11.17
N LEU A 319 -8.51 6.43 12.36
CA LEU A 319 -7.62 7.51 12.76
C LEU A 319 -6.16 7.04 12.81
N LEU A 320 -5.89 5.89 13.44
CA LEU A 320 -4.55 5.31 13.49
C LEU A 320 -4.08 4.85 12.11
N GLY A 321 -4.99 4.35 11.27
CA GLY A 321 -4.71 4.05 9.86
C GLY A 321 -4.34 5.32 9.06
N GLY A 322 -5.00 6.44 9.34
CA GLY A 322 -4.66 7.75 8.75
C GLY A 322 -3.25 8.21 9.14
N ILE A 323 -2.94 8.24 10.43
CA ILE A 323 -1.62 8.60 10.94
C ILE A 323 -0.53 7.68 10.37
N TRP A 324 -0.82 6.39 10.20
CA TRP A 324 0.12 5.45 9.60
C TRP A 324 0.57 5.85 8.19
N HIS A 325 -0.28 6.49 7.39
CA HIS A 325 0.08 6.97 6.05
C HIS A 325 1.12 8.08 6.10
N GLY A 326 1.00 9.03 7.02
CA GLY A 326 1.95 10.14 7.11
C GLY A 326 1.75 11.02 8.35
N ALA A 327 2.79 11.76 8.69
CA ALA A 327 2.81 12.72 9.78
C ALA A 327 2.22 14.08 9.33
N LYS A 328 0.93 14.10 8.93
CA LYS A 328 0.18 15.29 8.51
C LYS A 328 -1.24 15.26 9.07
N TRP A 329 -1.77 16.40 9.44
CA TRP A 329 -3.16 16.54 9.90
C TRP A 329 -4.18 16.13 8.85
N THR A 330 -3.88 16.30 7.56
CA THR A 330 -4.76 15.91 6.46
C THR A 330 -5.02 14.39 6.44
N PHE A 331 -4.05 13.57 6.82
CA PHE A 331 -4.23 12.11 6.96
C PHE A 331 -5.12 11.75 8.15
N LEU A 332 -5.04 12.52 9.25
CA LEU A 332 -5.93 12.31 10.39
C LEU A 332 -7.38 12.62 10.01
N ILE A 333 -7.61 13.71 9.26
CA ILE A 333 -8.94 14.09 8.75
C ILE A 333 -9.46 13.02 7.78
N TRP A 334 -8.61 12.56 6.86
CA TRP A 334 -8.95 11.46 5.96
C TRP A 334 -9.37 10.19 6.73
N GLY A 335 -8.60 9.80 7.74
CA GLY A 335 -8.95 8.68 8.62
C GLY A 335 -10.25 8.92 9.38
N GLY A 336 -10.46 10.12 9.92
CA GLY A 336 -11.68 10.54 10.61
C GLY A 336 -12.91 10.46 9.72
N LEU A 337 -12.83 10.98 8.47
CA LEU A 337 -13.91 10.88 7.48
C LEU A 337 -14.32 9.43 7.22
N HIS A 338 -13.33 8.57 6.96
CA HIS A 338 -13.60 7.14 6.74
C HIS A 338 -14.16 6.46 8.00
N GLY A 339 -13.65 6.80 9.19
CA GLY A 339 -14.16 6.29 10.46
C GLY A 339 -15.61 6.69 10.72
N LEU A 340 -15.96 7.96 10.47
CA LEU A 340 -17.31 8.49 10.61
C LEU A 340 -18.30 7.78 9.67
N VAL A 341 -17.92 7.61 8.39
CA VAL A 341 -18.80 6.95 7.42
C VAL A 341 -18.98 5.47 7.75
N LEU A 342 -17.92 4.76 8.18
CA LEU A 342 -18.04 3.37 8.63
C LEU A 342 -18.93 3.24 9.87
N ALA A 343 -18.82 4.17 10.82
CA ALA A 343 -19.70 4.22 11.99
C ALA A 343 -21.14 4.52 11.60
N ALA A 344 -21.37 5.46 10.68
CA ALA A 344 -22.71 5.77 10.15
C ALA A 344 -23.32 4.56 9.41
N GLU A 345 -22.55 3.87 8.55
CA GLU A 345 -23.00 2.60 7.92
C GLU A 345 -23.35 1.53 8.96
N ARG A 346 -22.61 1.48 10.06
CA ARG A 346 -22.90 0.52 11.15
C ARG A 346 -24.17 0.87 11.89
N ILE A 347 -24.32 2.14 12.27
CA ILE A 347 -25.54 2.64 12.94
C ILE A 347 -26.76 2.42 12.04
N TRP A 348 -26.66 2.80 10.75
CA TRP A 348 -27.73 2.63 9.79
C TRP A 348 -28.18 1.17 9.66
N ARG A 349 -27.26 0.24 9.69
CA ARG A 349 -27.56 -1.20 9.63
C ARG A 349 -28.43 -1.67 10.80
N ASP A 350 -28.24 -1.08 11.96
CA ASP A 350 -28.96 -1.46 13.19
C ASP A 350 -30.34 -0.75 13.31
N VAL A 351 -30.48 0.48 12.74
CA VAL A 351 -31.72 1.30 12.88
C VAL A 351 -32.57 1.31 11.61
N LYS A 352 -32.10 0.78 10.49
CA LYS A 352 -32.86 0.78 9.24
C LYS A 352 -34.21 0.07 9.40
N PRO A 353 -35.30 0.57 8.77
CA PRO A 353 -36.61 -0.07 8.81
C PRO A 353 -36.58 -1.52 8.29
N GLU A 354 -37.40 -2.38 8.84
CA GLU A 354 -37.64 -3.73 8.29
C GLU A 354 -38.13 -3.61 6.84
N GLY A 355 -37.59 -4.46 5.95
CA GLY A 355 -37.93 -4.43 4.52
C GLY A 355 -37.18 -3.37 3.69
N TRP A 356 -36.30 -2.55 4.28
CA TRP A 356 -35.49 -1.61 3.53
C TRP A 356 -34.59 -2.32 2.51
N ARG A 357 -34.84 -2.09 1.21
CA ARG A 357 -34.13 -2.72 0.09
C ARG A 357 -32.76 -2.10 -0.21
N GLY A 358 -32.41 -1.01 0.48
CA GLY A 358 -31.18 -0.26 0.21
C GLY A 358 -31.30 0.67 -1.00
N LEU A 359 -30.22 1.44 -1.25
CA LEU A 359 -30.13 2.23 -2.47
C LEU A 359 -29.91 1.31 -3.68
N PRO A 360 -30.44 1.65 -4.87
CA PRO A 360 -30.05 0.99 -6.12
C PRO A 360 -28.51 0.94 -6.24
N LYS A 361 -27.99 -0.22 -6.62
CA LYS A 361 -26.53 -0.46 -6.61
C LYS A 361 -25.72 0.61 -7.37
N PRO A 362 -26.10 1.11 -8.54
CA PRO A 362 -25.36 2.19 -9.22
C PRO A 362 -25.28 3.47 -8.38
N ILE A 363 -26.39 3.84 -7.70
CA ILE A 363 -26.44 5.04 -6.86
C ILE A 363 -25.54 4.84 -5.61
N ALA A 364 -25.57 3.67 -5.00
CA ALA A 364 -24.70 3.35 -3.87
C ALA A 364 -23.21 3.42 -4.29
N ILE A 365 -22.84 2.89 -5.45
CA ILE A 365 -21.47 2.97 -5.98
C ILE A 365 -21.05 4.43 -6.19
N LEU A 366 -21.90 5.25 -6.81
CA LEU A 366 -21.61 6.67 -7.04
C LEU A 366 -21.43 7.42 -5.71
N LEU A 367 -22.32 7.20 -4.75
CA LEU A 367 -22.22 7.83 -3.43
C LEU A 367 -20.91 7.48 -2.72
N ILE A 368 -20.59 6.19 -2.64
CA ILE A 368 -19.37 5.71 -1.97
C ILE A 368 -18.13 6.21 -2.71
N PHE A 369 -18.12 6.18 -4.03
CA PHE A 369 -17.01 6.71 -4.81
C PHE A 369 -16.76 8.20 -4.51
N HIS A 370 -17.80 9.04 -4.43
CA HIS A 370 -17.63 10.48 -4.13
C HIS A 370 -17.22 10.75 -2.67
N ILE A 371 -17.67 9.92 -1.71
CA ILE A 371 -17.16 9.97 -0.33
C ILE A 371 -15.66 9.66 -0.30
N VAL A 372 -15.24 8.63 -1.02
CA VAL A 372 -13.81 8.27 -1.15
C VAL A 372 -13.04 9.36 -1.89
N LEU A 373 -13.62 9.96 -2.94
CA LEU A 373 -13.04 11.05 -3.70
C LEU A 373 -12.79 12.29 -2.82
N LEU A 374 -13.76 12.65 -1.97
CA LEU A 374 -13.58 13.69 -0.96
C LEU A 374 -12.40 13.35 -0.03
N GLY A 375 -12.33 12.11 0.43
CA GLY A 375 -11.19 11.63 1.22
C GLY A 375 -9.87 11.78 0.48
N TRP A 376 -9.83 11.49 -0.82
CA TRP A 376 -8.62 11.63 -1.63
C TRP A 376 -8.13 13.07 -1.78
N ILE A 377 -9.00 14.07 -1.74
CA ILE A 377 -8.60 15.48 -1.73
C ILE A 377 -7.78 15.79 -0.47
N PHE A 378 -8.24 15.37 0.72
CA PHE A 378 -7.46 15.52 1.94
C PHE A 378 -6.17 14.70 1.92
N PHE A 379 -6.20 13.50 1.36
CA PHE A 379 -5.03 12.63 1.28
C PHE A 379 -3.91 13.22 0.42
N ARG A 380 -4.26 13.92 -0.70
CA ARG A 380 -3.28 14.51 -1.62
C ARG A 380 -2.79 15.88 -1.17
N ALA A 381 -3.64 16.65 -0.52
CA ALA A 381 -3.33 18.02 -0.13
C ALA A 381 -2.15 18.08 0.85
N ASP A 382 -1.24 19.00 0.62
CA ASP A 382 -0.05 19.18 1.46
C ASP A 382 -0.37 19.78 2.82
N SER A 383 -1.45 20.55 2.92
CA SER A 383 -1.94 21.16 4.15
C SER A 383 -3.48 21.14 4.22
N PHE A 384 -4.00 21.37 5.43
CA PHE A 384 -5.44 21.56 5.62
C PHE A 384 -5.96 22.79 4.85
N ALA A 385 -5.18 23.87 4.84
CA ALA A 385 -5.53 25.08 4.09
C ALA A 385 -5.65 24.82 2.59
N THR A 386 -4.72 24.04 2.00
CA THR A 386 -4.76 23.62 0.61
C THR A 386 -6.02 22.79 0.31
N ALA A 387 -6.39 21.84 1.20
CA ALA A 387 -7.60 21.04 1.01
C ALA A 387 -8.87 21.90 1.04
N ILE A 388 -8.96 22.86 1.96
CA ILE A 388 -10.12 23.79 2.04
C ILE A 388 -10.16 24.72 0.84
N ALA A 389 -9.02 25.27 0.40
CA ALA A 389 -8.94 26.10 -0.81
C ALA A 389 -9.40 25.33 -2.04
N TYR A 390 -9.02 24.06 -2.16
CA TYR A 390 -9.47 23.16 -3.22
C TYR A 390 -10.99 22.98 -3.24
N LEU A 391 -11.58 22.67 -2.09
CA LEU A 391 -13.03 22.49 -1.96
C LEU A 391 -13.80 23.81 -2.20
N ALA A 392 -13.28 24.94 -1.70
CA ALA A 392 -13.85 26.25 -1.94
C ALA A 392 -13.79 26.63 -3.44
N GLY A 393 -12.69 26.27 -4.13
CA GLY A 393 -12.53 26.47 -5.56
C GLY A 393 -13.57 25.70 -6.37
N ILE A 394 -13.86 24.44 -6.01
CA ILE A 394 -14.96 23.68 -6.65
C ILE A 394 -16.30 24.40 -6.48
N GLY A 395 -16.56 25.01 -5.33
CA GLY A 395 -17.81 25.73 -5.01
C GLY A 395 -18.02 27.03 -5.78
N LYS A 396 -16.98 27.59 -6.43
CA LYS A 396 -17.12 28.80 -7.26
C LYS A 396 -17.94 28.57 -8.53
N LEU A 397 -18.07 27.31 -8.96
CA LEU A 397 -18.79 26.89 -10.17
C LEU A 397 -18.27 27.56 -11.46
N ASP A 398 -16.99 27.94 -11.48
CA ASP A 398 -16.31 28.44 -12.65
C ASP A 398 -16.01 27.29 -13.62
N MET A 399 -16.63 27.35 -14.81
CA MET A 399 -16.57 26.29 -15.83
C MET A 399 -15.43 26.51 -16.84
N ALA A 400 -14.52 27.45 -16.60
CA ALA A 400 -13.33 27.61 -17.45
C ALA A 400 -12.51 26.30 -17.49
N ASN A 401 -11.75 26.10 -18.53
CA ASN A 401 -10.82 24.98 -18.66
C ASN A 401 -9.45 25.48 -19.08
N ALA A 402 -8.46 25.33 -18.21
CA ALA A 402 -7.09 25.77 -18.48
C ALA A 402 -6.11 24.62 -18.66
N ILE A 403 -6.36 23.45 -18.07
CA ILE A 403 -5.37 22.35 -18.01
C ILE A 403 -5.93 20.99 -18.43
N VAL A 404 -7.25 20.82 -18.47
CA VAL A 404 -7.88 19.54 -18.82
C VAL A 404 -7.74 19.27 -20.32
N THR A 405 -7.06 18.20 -20.70
CA THR A 405 -6.87 17.75 -22.07
C THR A 405 -7.77 16.54 -22.40
N PRO A 406 -8.08 16.28 -23.69
CA PRO A 406 -8.80 15.07 -24.09
C PRO A 406 -8.10 13.78 -23.63
N LEU A 407 -6.77 13.76 -23.61
CA LEU A 407 -5.98 12.62 -23.13
C LEU A 407 -6.17 12.41 -21.63
N ALA A 408 -6.20 13.48 -20.82
CA ALA A 408 -6.50 13.38 -19.40
C ALA A 408 -7.85 12.69 -19.16
N VAL A 409 -8.89 13.15 -19.86
CA VAL A 409 -10.24 12.57 -19.78
C VAL A 409 -10.23 11.09 -20.22
N ALA A 410 -9.55 10.77 -21.32
CA ALA A 410 -9.44 9.40 -21.81
C ALA A 410 -8.76 8.46 -20.79
N LEU A 411 -7.66 8.91 -20.16
CA LEU A 411 -6.95 8.13 -19.14
C LEU A 411 -7.79 7.96 -17.85
N ILE A 412 -8.54 8.98 -17.45
CA ILE A 412 -9.48 8.88 -16.32
C ILE A 412 -10.57 7.86 -16.63
N LEU A 413 -11.20 7.95 -17.79
CA LEU A 413 -12.24 7.00 -18.21
C LEU A 413 -11.71 5.58 -18.31
N LEU A 414 -10.51 5.39 -18.86
CA LEU A 414 -9.82 4.10 -18.90
C LEU A 414 -9.61 3.53 -17.48
N GLY A 415 -9.04 4.34 -16.58
CA GLY A 415 -8.81 3.93 -15.19
C GLY A 415 -10.10 3.57 -14.45
N MET A 416 -11.18 4.32 -14.69
CA MET A 416 -12.50 3.98 -14.13
C MET A 416 -13.08 2.70 -14.75
N ALA A 417 -12.97 2.51 -16.07
CA ALA A 417 -13.46 1.32 -16.77
C ALA A 417 -12.78 0.03 -16.27
N MET A 418 -11.50 0.07 -15.87
CA MET A 418 -10.79 -1.07 -15.28
C MET A 418 -11.52 -1.68 -14.08
N HIS A 419 -12.29 -0.87 -13.32
CA HIS A 419 -13.04 -1.32 -12.13
C HIS A 419 -14.31 -2.12 -12.47
N PHE A 420 -14.73 -2.09 -13.73
CA PHE A 420 -15.94 -2.76 -14.20
C PHE A 420 -15.64 -3.94 -15.12
N THR A 421 -14.37 -4.30 -15.28
CA THR A 421 -13.95 -5.49 -16.04
C THR A 421 -14.54 -6.76 -15.41
N PRO A 422 -15.29 -7.59 -16.16
CA PRO A 422 -15.85 -8.82 -15.64
C PRO A 422 -14.74 -9.80 -15.16
N PRO A 423 -14.91 -10.46 -14.01
CA PRO A 423 -13.93 -11.44 -13.53
C PRO A 423 -13.67 -12.61 -14.50
N ARG A 424 -14.65 -12.91 -15.37
CA ARG A 424 -14.51 -13.92 -16.44
C ARG A 424 -13.51 -13.49 -17.49
N ALA A 425 -13.53 -12.23 -17.92
CA ALA A 425 -12.65 -11.73 -18.98
C ALA A 425 -11.17 -11.85 -18.62
N THR A 426 -10.79 -11.54 -17.35
CA THR A 426 -9.40 -11.73 -16.89
C THR A 426 -8.99 -13.20 -16.82
N ARG A 427 -9.92 -14.08 -16.42
CA ARG A 427 -9.70 -15.52 -16.39
C ARG A 427 -9.55 -16.09 -17.79
N ASP A 428 -10.44 -15.70 -18.70
CA ASP A 428 -10.44 -16.19 -20.08
C ASP A 428 -9.18 -15.72 -20.82
N MET A 429 -8.79 -14.45 -20.65
CA MET A 429 -7.52 -13.94 -21.16
C MET A 429 -6.34 -14.75 -20.62
N ALA A 430 -6.29 -15.01 -19.31
CA ALA A 430 -5.21 -15.81 -18.72
C ALA A 430 -5.19 -17.24 -19.30
N MET A 431 -6.35 -17.86 -19.57
CA MET A 431 -6.41 -19.17 -20.21
C MET A 431 -5.91 -19.15 -21.65
N VAL A 432 -6.30 -18.15 -22.45
CA VAL A 432 -5.82 -17.97 -23.83
C VAL A 432 -4.30 -17.81 -23.85
N LEU A 433 -3.77 -16.94 -23.00
CA LEU A 433 -2.32 -16.67 -22.94
C LEU A 433 -1.51 -17.89 -22.45
N ARG A 434 -2.07 -18.70 -21.56
CA ARG A 434 -1.45 -19.97 -21.16
C ARG A 434 -1.33 -20.99 -22.29
N ARG A 435 -2.24 -20.95 -23.28
CA ARG A 435 -2.26 -21.82 -24.45
C ARG A 435 -1.49 -21.23 -25.64
N ALA A 436 -1.19 -19.94 -25.64
CA ALA A 436 -0.52 -19.26 -26.73
C ALA A 436 0.89 -19.84 -26.97
N ASN A 437 1.34 -19.75 -28.22
CA ASN A 437 2.72 -20.10 -28.57
C ASN A 437 3.70 -19.19 -27.79
N PRO A 438 4.72 -19.77 -27.09
CA PRO A 438 5.66 -18.97 -26.29
C PRO A 438 6.38 -17.89 -27.09
N LEU A 439 6.72 -18.14 -28.35
CA LEU A 439 7.39 -17.16 -29.22
C LEU A 439 6.45 -15.96 -29.51
N LEU A 440 5.21 -16.24 -29.91
CA LEU A 440 4.21 -15.18 -30.16
C LEU A 440 3.89 -14.40 -28.91
N LEU A 441 3.81 -15.09 -27.77
CA LEU A 441 3.60 -14.44 -26.47
C LEU A 441 4.78 -13.51 -26.14
N GLY A 442 6.04 -13.99 -26.32
CA GLY A 442 7.24 -13.21 -26.11
C GLY A 442 7.32 -11.96 -27.02
N LEU A 443 7.01 -12.12 -28.32
CA LEU A 443 6.95 -11.00 -29.26
C LEU A 443 5.87 -9.99 -28.88
N GLY A 444 4.69 -10.46 -28.49
CA GLY A 444 3.59 -9.58 -28.03
C GLY A 444 3.94 -8.81 -26.76
N ILE A 445 4.62 -9.46 -25.78
CA ILE A 445 5.11 -8.81 -24.57
C ILE A 445 6.19 -7.79 -24.90
N GLY A 446 7.15 -8.14 -25.78
CA GLY A 446 8.20 -7.24 -26.22
C GLY A 446 7.61 -5.99 -26.91
N ALA A 447 6.67 -6.19 -27.83
CA ALA A 447 5.96 -5.09 -28.49
C ALA A 447 5.21 -4.21 -27.47
N MET A 448 4.52 -4.80 -26.47
CA MET A 448 3.85 -4.05 -25.43
C MET A 448 4.83 -3.23 -24.57
N ILE A 449 5.97 -3.78 -24.21
CA ILE A 449 7.02 -3.05 -23.47
C ILE A 449 7.53 -1.86 -24.30
N LEU A 450 7.76 -2.03 -25.60
CA LEU A 450 8.17 -0.94 -26.52
C LEU A 450 7.10 0.15 -26.60
N VAL A 451 5.81 -0.22 -26.67
CA VAL A 451 4.70 0.74 -26.65
C VAL A 451 4.67 1.50 -25.32
N ILE A 452 4.82 0.79 -24.18
CA ILE A 452 4.87 1.42 -22.86
C ILE A 452 6.07 2.38 -22.77
N ASP A 453 7.23 1.99 -23.29
CA ASP A 453 8.42 2.84 -23.31
C ASP A 453 8.24 4.09 -24.18
N ALA A 454 7.63 3.94 -25.34
CA ALA A 454 7.31 5.07 -26.22
C ALA A 454 6.25 6.02 -25.64
N MET A 455 5.33 5.50 -24.81
CA MET A 455 4.26 6.29 -24.18
C MET A 455 4.63 6.81 -22.80
N ARG A 456 5.74 6.35 -22.21
CA ARG A 456 6.14 6.83 -20.89
C ARG A 456 6.53 8.30 -20.95
N PHE A 457 6.17 9.02 -19.90
CA PHE A 457 6.67 10.38 -19.68
C PHE A 457 8.14 10.35 -19.32
N GLU A 458 8.93 11.31 -19.78
CA GLU A 458 10.34 11.46 -19.37
C GLU A 458 10.44 11.68 -17.87
N GLY A 459 11.04 10.71 -17.17
CA GLY A 459 11.06 10.65 -15.72
C GLY A 459 9.84 9.92 -15.13
N VAL A 460 10.05 8.72 -14.59
CA VAL A 460 9.01 8.00 -13.85
C VAL A 460 8.73 8.78 -12.56
N ALA A 461 7.51 9.29 -12.39
CA ALA A 461 7.10 9.92 -11.14
C ALA A 461 7.39 8.99 -9.94
N PRO A 462 7.95 9.49 -8.83
CA PRO A 462 8.24 8.65 -7.67
C PRO A 462 6.97 7.93 -7.21
N PHE A 463 7.15 6.81 -6.54
CA PHE A 463 6.01 6.09 -5.95
C PHE A 463 5.31 7.00 -4.94
N ILE A 464 3.99 7.01 -4.94
CA ILE A 464 3.18 7.97 -4.17
C ILE A 464 3.52 7.96 -2.67
N TYR A 465 3.90 6.82 -2.10
CA TYR A 465 4.32 6.72 -0.69
C TYR A 465 5.72 7.27 -0.39
N TYR A 466 6.48 7.71 -1.38
CA TYR A 466 7.71 8.50 -1.15
C TYR A 466 7.45 9.99 -0.98
N GLN A 467 6.22 10.43 -1.21
CA GLN A 467 5.82 11.83 -1.08
C GLN A 467 5.25 12.16 0.31
N PHE A 468 5.11 11.15 1.18
CA PHE A 468 4.47 11.29 2.51
C PHE A 468 5.39 10.95 3.66
#